data_56c838ad31a656908e9313459f1f1019
#
_entry.id   56c838ad31a656908e9313459f1f1019
#
_cell.length_a   1.000
_cell.length_b   1.000
_cell.length_c   1.000
_cell.angle_alpha   90.00
_cell.angle_beta   90.00
_cell.angle_gamma   90.00
#
_symmetry.space_group_name_H-M   'P 1'
#
loop_
_entity.id
_entity.type
_entity.pdbx_description
1 polymer ?
#
loop_
_entity_poly.entity_id
_entity_poly.type
_entity_poly.pdbx_seq_one_letter_code
_entity_poly.pdbx_strand_id
1 'polypeptide(L)'
;MTLDGNTAAIDNDFTGHLVEAHLDDDHLAELLKVIFSELDLSIVMHPLVYEYELLKDKPRITMLFDRGIVNKAEFTDIHQDDPVKKSYYAFLVANLYRDLRGESLPLSGEDIFTRWLRRVSLGEVHSVAMCLICGCGIFLSDDGDSKVLQNLIKDKALGNVSVYNRKELVDVHLKQGQTKIPRKERHFLAHSKS
;
A
#
# COMPACT_ATOMS: atom_id res chain seq x y z
N MET A 1 11.01 10.60 -6.60
CA MET A 1 10.67 10.47 -5.15
C MET A 1 11.62 9.47 -4.51
N THR A 2 12.02 9.62 -3.26
CA THR A 2 12.83 8.62 -2.56
C THR A 2 11.89 7.74 -1.73
N LEU A 3 11.92 6.43 -1.95
CA LEU A 3 11.19 5.46 -1.15
C LEU A 3 12.16 4.88 -0.12
N ASP A 4 11.81 4.92 1.15
CA ASP A 4 12.66 4.54 2.28
C ASP A 4 11.85 3.96 3.45
N GLY A 5 12.47 3.81 4.61
CA GLY A 5 11.85 3.25 5.81
C GLY A 5 10.66 4.04 6.36
N ASN A 6 10.53 5.33 6.03
CA ASN A 6 9.40 6.17 6.41
C ASN A 6 8.29 6.18 5.34
N THR A 7 8.45 5.38 4.29
CA THR A 7 7.45 5.21 3.24
C THR A 7 6.56 4.02 3.57
N ALA A 8 5.24 4.22 3.50
CA ALA A 8 4.25 3.15 3.57
C ALA A 8 3.56 2.98 2.21
N ALA A 9 3.53 1.74 1.71
CA ALA A 9 2.72 1.42 0.55
C ALA A 9 1.24 1.29 0.95
N ILE A 10 0.34 1.64 0.04
CA ILE A 10 -1.11 1.53 0.22
C ILE A 10 -1.73 0.79 -0.97
N ASP A 11 -2.72 -0.06 -0.71
CA ASP A 11 -3.48 -0.72 -1.76
C ASP A 11 -4.77 0.03 -2.14
N ASN A 12 -5.45 -0.50 -3.15
CA ASN A 12 -6.71 0.05 -3.64
C ASN A 12 -7.85 -0.09 -2.62
N ASP A 13 -7.97 -1.24 -1.95
CA ASP A 13 -9.07 -1.52 -1.03
C ASP A 13 -9.00 -0.65 0.22
N PHE A 14 -7.81 -0.52 0.80
CA PHE A 14 -7.58 0.39 1.92
C PHE A 14 -7.92 1.83 1.53
N THR A 15 -7.46 2.28 0.35
CA THR A 15 -7.75 3.61 -0.19
C THR A 15 -9.25 3.81 -0.41
N GLY A 16 -9.92 2.82 -1.01
CA GLY A 16 -11.36 2.81 -1.24
C GLY A 16 -12.16 2.98 0.06
N HIS A 17 -11.77 2.24 1.09
CA HIS A 17 -12.41 2.31 2.39
C HIS A 17 -12.13 3.63 3.16
N LEU A 18 -10.96 4.23 3.00
CA LEU A 18 -10.69 5.56 3.59
C LEU A 18 -11.67 6.62 3.09
N VAL A 19 -11.95 6.60 1.78
CA VAL A 19 -12.87 7.61 1.18
C VAL A 19 -14.34 7.35 1.47
N GLU A 20 -14.69 6.18 2.00
CA GLU A 20 -16.06 5.86 2.45
C GLU A 20 -16.36 6.38 3.87
N ALA A 21 -15.36 6.93 4.55
CA ALA A 21 -15.57 7.55 5.87
C ALA A 21 -16.63 8.65 5.81
N HIS A 22 -17.53 8.69 6.80
CA HIS A 22 -18.61 9.68 6.91
C HIS A 22 -18.08 11.05 7.40
N LEU A 23 -17.12 11.60 6.66
CA LEU A 23 -16.52 12.92 6.85
C LEU A 23 -16.64 13.70 5.55
N ASP A 24 -16.68 15.03 5.60
CA ASP A 24 -16.49 15.83 4.40
C ASP A 24 -15.05 15.74 3.88
N ASP A 25 -14.82 16.15 2.64
CA ASP A 25 -13.52 15.97 1.96
C ASP A 25 -12.38 16.74 2.62
N ASP A 26 -12.63 17.94 3.13
CA ASP A 26 -11.63 18.75 3.79
C ASP A 26 -11.23 18.14 5.13
N HIS A 27 -12.24 17.72 5.90
CA HIS A 27 -12.02 17.09 7.20
C HIS A 27 -11.30 15.74 7.07
N LEU A 28 -11.69 14.90 6.10
CA LEU A 28 -11.00 13.65 5.80
C LEU A 28 -9.53 13.88 5.44
N ALA A 29 -9.28 14.84 4.56
CA ALA A 29 -7.94 15.16 4.12
C ALA A 29 -7.04 15.63 5.27
N GLU A 30 -7.53 16.55 6.11
CA GLU A 30 -6.78 17.05 7.28
C GLU A 30 -6.52 15.93 8.30
N LEU A 31 -7.52 15.09 8.56
CA LEU A 31 -7.39 13.96 9.47
C LEU A 31 -6.31 12.98 9.01
N LEU A 32 -6.30 12.60 7.73
CA LEU A 32 -5.28 11.70 7.18
C LEU A 32 -3.88 12.31 7.20
N LYS A 33 -3.76 13.61 6.86
CA LYS A 33 -2.48 14.32 6.98
C LYS A 33 -1.93 14.31 8.40
N VAL A 34 -2.80 14.55 9.39
CA VAL A 34 -2.39 14.51 10.80
C VAL A 34 -1.92 13.11 11.19
N ILE A 35 -2.68 12.05 10.86
CA ILE A 35 -2.30 10.67 11.19
C ILE A 35 -0.96 10.30 10.56
N PHE A 36 -0.81 10.53 9.27
CA PHE A 36 0.42 10.14 8.57
C PHE A 36 1.62 10.98 9.01
N SER A 37 1.42 12.27 9.29
CA SER A 37 2.47 13.13 9.84
C SER A 37 2.87 12.72 11.26
N GLU A 38 1.91 12.41 12.14
CA GLU A 38 2.20 11.94 13.51
C GLU A 38 2.89 10.57 13.53
N LEU A 39 2.70 9.76 12.49
CA LEU A 39 3.38 8.47 12.29
C LEU A 39 4.70 8.59 11.51
N ASP A 40 5.06 9.80 11.06
CA ASP A 40 6.22 10.08 10.20
C ASP A 40 6.20 9.23 8.91
N LEU A 41 5.02 9.11 8.26
CA LEU A 41 4.82 8.30 7.09
C LEU A 41 4.54 9.13 5.84
N SER A 42 5.25 8.79 4.76
CA SER A 42 4.91 9.17 3.38
C SER A 42 4.16 8.02 2.72
N ILE A 43 2.98 8.29 2.19
CA ILE A 43 2.11 7.25 1.63
C ILE A 43 2.24 7.19 0.12
N VAL A 44 2.47 5.98 -0.41
CA VAL A 44 2.64 5.76 -1.84
C VAL A 44 1.79 4.58 -2.32
N MET A 45 1.31 4.68 -3.55
CA MET A 45 0.64 3.58 -4.24
C MET A 45 1.52 3.06 -5.37
N HIS A 46 1.56 1.74 -5.53
CA HIS A 46 2.29 1.09 -6.60
C HIS A 46 1.79 1.52 -7.99
N PRO A 47 2.67 1.73 -9.00
CA PRO A 47 2.26 2.23 -10.33
C PRO A 47 1.14 1.40 -10.98
N LEU A 48 1.25 0.08 -10.98
CA LEU A 48 0.24 -0.79 -11.59
C LEU A 48 -1.08 -0.79 -10.83
N VAL A 49 -1.06 -0.72 -9.49
CA VAL A 49 -2.28 -0.58 -8.68
C VAL A 49 -2.98 0.73 -9.02
N TYR A 50 -2.24 1.82 -9.07
CA TYR A 50 -2.77 3.13 -9.47
C TYR A 50 -3.37 3.11 -10.87
N GLU A 51 -2.69 2.50 -11.86
CA GLU A 51 -3.15 2.53 -13.25
C GLU A 51 -4.33 1.61 -13.52
N TYR A 52 -4.40 0.45 -12.88
CA TYR A 52 -5.32 -0.61 -13.28
C TYR A 52 -6.36 -1.02 -12.25
N GLU A 53 -6.10 -0.82 -10.95
CA GLU A 53 -7.06 -1.18 -9.90
C GLU A 53 -7.81 0.02 -9.35
N LEU A 54 -7.14 1.17 -9.25
CA LEU A 54 -7.71 2.33 -8.60
C LEU A 54 -8.97 2.83 -9.31
N LEU A 55 -10.05 3.00 -8.56
CA LEU A 55 -11.30 3.56 -9.05
C LEU A 55 -11.19 5.09 -9.19
N LYS A 56 -10.51 5.54 -10.24
CA LYS A 56 -10.23 6.96 -10.51
C LYS A 56 -11.47 7.81 -10.78
N ASP A 57 -12.61 7.18 -11.03
CA ASP A 57 -13.91 7.82 -11.19
C ASP A 57 -14.55 8.26 -9.87
N LYS A 58 -14.01 7.83 -8.73
CA LYS A 58 -14.44 8.31 -7.40
C LYS A 58 -13.73 9.64 -7.08
N PRO A 59 -14.46 10.78 -6.99
CA PRO A 59 -13.85 12.11 -6.77
C PRO A 59 -12.97 12.17 -5.50
N ARG A 60 -13.36 11.47 -4.44
CA ARG A 60 -12.61 11.44 -3.19
C ARG A 60 -11.27 10.75 -3.30
N ILE A 61 -11.14 9.73 -4.15
CA ILE A 61 -9.87 9.09 -4.44
C ILE A 61 -8.95 10.09 -5.14
N THR A 62 -9.43 10.76 -6.18
CA THR A 62 -8.68 11.81 -6.88
C THR A 62 -8.21 12.89 -5.90
N MET A 63 -9.07 13.32 -4.98
CA MET A 63 -8.74 14.29 -3.94
C MET A 63 -7.53 13.88 -3.07
N LEU A 64 -7.40 12.59 -2.72
CA LEU A 64 -6.24 12.11 -1.93
C LEU A 64 -4.92 12.31 -2.68
N PHE A 65 -4.90 12.09 -3.99
CA PHE A 65 -3.72 12.31 -4.83
C PHE A 65 -3.47 13.80 -5.09
N ASP A 66 -4.49 14.56 -5.45
CA ASP A 66 -4.38 16.01 -5.72
C ASP A 66 -3.88 16.80 -4.50
N ARG A 67 -4.20 16.35 -3.30
CA ARG A 67 -3.73 16.96 -2.04
C ARG A 67 -2.40 16.38 -1.53
N GLY A 68 -1.80 15.46 -2.26
CA GLY A 68 -0.54 14.83 -1.89
C GLY A 68 -0.60 13.99 -0.61
N ILE A 69 -1.79 13.50 -0.23
CA ILE A 69 -1.96 12.60 0.92
C ILE A 69 -1.48 11.20 0.56
N VAL A 70 -1.77 10.77 -0.66
CA VAL A 70 -1.24 9.56 -1.30
C VAL A 70 -0.49 9.98 -2.56
N ASN A 71 0.69 9.45 -2.78
CA ASN A 71 1.49 9.71 -3.96
C ASN A 71 1.54 8.46 -4.84
N LYS A 72 1.65 8.63 -6.15
CA LYS A 72 1.94 7.55 -7.07
C LYS A 72 3.45 7.32 -7.11
N ALA A 73 3.91 6.10 -6.89
CA ALA A 73 5.28 5.71 -7.18
C ALA A 73 5.46 5.50 -8.69
N GLU A 74 6.67 5.73 -9.18
CA GLU A 74 7.08 5.34 -10.53
C GLU A 74 8.00 4.13 -10.47
N PHE A 75 8.08 3.35 -11.54
CA PHE A 75 9.01 2.20 -11.56
C PHE A 75 10.47 2.63 -11.40
N THR A 76 10.83 3.81 -11.88
CA THR A 76 12.15 4.42 -11.65
C THR A 76 12.43 4.72 -10.17
N ASP A 77 11.40 5.02 -9.38
CA ASP A 77 11.57 5.14 -7.92
C ASP A 77 11.86 3.77 -7.28
N ILE A 78 11.28 2.70 -7.83
CA ILE A 78 11.38 1.34 -7.27
C ILE A 78 12.74 0.72 -7.58
N HIS A 79 13.14 0.64 -8.84
CA HIS A 79 14.36 -0.07 -9.23
C HIS A 79 15.54 0.83 -9.61
N GLN A 80 15.33 2.18 -9.68
CA GLN A 80 16.38 3.18 -9.94
C GLN A 80 17.21 2.87 -11.22
N ASP A 81 16.57 2.31 -12.25
CA ASP A 81 17.19 1.81 -13.49
C ASP A 81 18.33 0.78 -13.27
N ASP A 82 18.41 0.18 -12.08
CA ASP A 82 19.36 -0.86 -11.73
C ASP A 82 18.85 -2.23 -12.24
N PRO A 83 19.56 -2.88 -13.19
CA PRO A 83 19.15 -4.18 -13.74
C PRO A 83 19.05 -5.28 -12.69
N VAL A 84 19.85 -5.21 -11.62
CA VAL A 84 19.82 -6.21 -10.53
C VAL A 84 18.55 -6.05 -9.72
N LYS A 85 18.21 -4.82 -9.32
CA LYS A 85 16.95 -4.52 -8.61
C LYS A 85 15.74 -4.88 -9.47
N LYS A 86 15.78 -4.57 -10.77
CA LYS A 86 14.74 -4.90 -11.74
C LYS A 86 14.50 -6.41 -11.82
N SER A 87 15.59 -7.18 -11.98
CA SER A 87 15.52 -8.63 -12.01
C SER A 87 15.03 -9.22 -10.70
N TYR A 88 15.49 -8.68 -9.57
CA TYR A 88 15.08 -9.14 -8.25
C TYR A 88 13.61 -8.81 -7.96
N TYR A 89 13.11 -7.64 -8.37
CA TYR A 89 11.70 -7.29 -8.30
C TYR A 89 10.84 -8.31 -9.07
N ALA A 90 11.20 -8.60 -10.34
CA ALA A 90 10.47 -9.57 -11.15
C ALA A 90 10.47 -10.98 -10.50
N PHE A 91 11.60 -11.39 -9.93
CA PHE A 91 11.72 -12.63 -9.17
C PHE A 91 10.79 -12.65 -7.95
N LEU A 92 10.75 -11.56 -7.16
CA LEU A 92 9.87 -11.45 -6.00
C LEU A 92 8.40 -11.56 -6.40
N VAL A 93 7.96 -10.80 -7.40
CA VAL A 93 6.57 -10.83 -7.88
C VAL A 93 6.16 -12.24 -8.29
N ALA A 94 6.96 -12.90 -9.14
CA ALA A 94 6.65 -14.24 -9.64
C ALA A 94 6.58 -15.30 -8.50
N ASN A 95 7.52 -15.24 -7.54
CA ASN A 95 7.59 -16.21 -6.46
C ASN A 95 6.53 -15.95 -5.36
N LEU A 96 6.33 -14.70 -4.95
CA LEU A 96 5.29 -14.36 -3.97
C LEU A 96 3.90 -14.70 -4.51
N TYR A 97 3.62 -14.42 -5.79
CA TYR A 97 2.35 -14.79 -6.41
C TYR A 97 2.15 -16.31 -6.39
N ARG A 98 3.16 -17.08 -6.85
CA ARG A 98 3.10 -18.55 -6.85
C ARG A 98 2.88 -19.11 -5.45
N ASP A 99 3.59 -18.60 -4.46
CA ASP A 99 3.51 -19.11 -3.09
C ASP A 99 2.18 -18.75 -2.42
N LEU A 100 1.60 -17.60 -2.77
CA LEU A 100 0.29 -17.16 -2.27
C LEU A 100 -0.86 -17.92 -2.93
N ARG A 101 -0.80 -18.12 -4.25
CA ARG A 101 -1.92 -18.65 -5.06
C ARG A 101 -1.80 -20.12 -5.43
N GLY A 102 -0.63 -20.73 -5.24
CA GLY A 102 -0.36 -22.11 -5.65
C GLY A 102 -0.21 -22.29 -7.18
N GLU A 103 -0.17 -21.21 -7.95
CA GLU A 103 -0.03 -21.23 -9.41
C GLU A 103 1.03 -20.23 -9.89
N SER A 104 1.65 -20.54 -11.03
CA SER A 104 2.65 -19.65 -11.62
C SER A 104 1.98 -18.42 -12.25
N LEU A 105 2.57 -17.25 -12.03
CA LEU A 105 2.17 -16.03 -12.74
C LEU A 105 2.54 -16.18 -14.23
N PRO A 106 1.59 -16.01 -15.18
CA PRO A 106 1.87 -16.13 -16.62
C PRO A 106 2.50 -14.85 -17.20
N LEU A 107 3.36 -14.18 -16.44
CA LEU A 107 4.16 -13.02 -16.82
C LEU A 107 5.61 -13.28 -16.50
N SER A 108 6.53 -12.81 -17.34
CA SER A 108 7.97 -12.91 -17.11
C SER A 108 8.71 -11.73 -17.74
N GLY A 109 9.90 -11.45 -17.25
CA GLY A 109 10.74 -10.36 -17.75
C GLY A 109 10.05 -9.01 -17.73
N GLU A 110 10.09 -8.28 -18.83
CA GLU A 110 9.50 -6.94 -18.96
C GLU A 110 7.97 -6.92 -18.83
N ASP A 111 7.29 -8.03 -19.13
CA ASP A 111 5.84 -8.11 -18.98
C ASP A 111 5.36 -7.86 -17.54
N ILE A 112 6.17 -8.19 -16.55
CA ILE A 112 5.87 -7.94 -15.13
C ILE A 112 5.72 -6.44 -14.83
N PHE A 113 6.38 -5.57 -15.59
CA PHE A 113 6.36 -4.12 -15.41
C PHE A 113 5.31 -3.42 -16.25
N THR A 114 4.87 -4.04 -17.34
CA THR A 114 4.10 -3.36 -18.38
C THR A 114 2.72 -3.94 -18.62
N ARG A 115 2.48 -5.20 -18.19
CA ARG A 115 1.22 -5.91 -18.42
C ARG A 115 0.48 -6.15 -17.12
N TRP A 116 -0.78 -5.72 -17.10
CA TRP A 116 -1.69 -6.03 -16.02
C TRP A 116 -2.56 -7.23 -16.38
N LEU A 117 -2.65 -8.17 -15.46
CA LEU A 117 -3.63 -9.25 -15.52
C LEU A 117 -4.63 -9.06 -14.37
N ARG A 118 -5.92 -9.22 -14.67
CA ARG A 118 -6.95 -9.26 -13.62
C ARG A 118 -6.84 -10.58 -12.84
N ARG A 119 -5.88 -10.63 -11.96
CA ARG A 119 -5.61 -11.76 -11.08
C ARG A 119 -5.76 -11.33 -9.64
N VAL A 120 -6.42 -12.18 -8.84
CA VAL A 120 -6.59 -11.96 -7.40
C VAL A 120 -5.23 -11.78 -6.75
N SER A 121 -5.11 -10.81 -5.87
CA SER A 121 -3.91 -10.49 -5.07
C SER A 121 -2.67 -10.05 -5.86
N LEU A 122 -2.80 -9.73 -7.14
CA LEU A 122 -1.64 -9.29 -7.92
C LEU A 122 -1.17 -7.89 -7.47
N GLY A 123 -2.09 -7.00 -7.13
CA GLY A 123 -1.78 -5.67 -6.62
C GLY A 123 -1.03 -5.71 -5.30
N GLU A 124 -1.47 -6.56 -4.37
CA GLU A 124 -0.82 -6.79 -3.08
C GLU A 124 0.60 -7.34 -3.27
N VAL A 125 0.77 -8.31 -4.17
CA VAL A 125 2.08 -8.89 -4.49
C VAL A 125 3.04 -7.83 -5.05
N HIS A 126 2.59 -7.00 -5.98
CA HIS A 126 3.38 -5.91 -6.54
C HIS A 126 3.75 -4.87 -5.47
N SER A 127 2.80 -4.48 -4.63
CA SER A 127 3.01 -3.50 -3.54
C SER A 127 4.01 -4.01 -2.51
N VAL A 128 3.92 -5.29 -2.14
CA VAL A 128 4.85 -5.94 -1.22
C VAL A 128 6.24 -6.09 -1.84
N ALA A 129 6.35 -6.45 -3.11
CA ALA A 129 7.64 -6.49 -3.81
C ALA A 129 8.30 -5.11 -3.87
N MET A 130 7.52 -4.04 -4.09
CA MET A 130 7.99 -2.66 -3.99
C MET A 130 8.54 -2.37 -2.59
N CYS A 131 7.80 -2.73 -1.53
CA CYS A 131 8.26 -2.53 -0.15
C CYS A 131 9.60 -3.21 0.10
N LEU A 132 9.78 -4.45 -0.34
CA LEU A 132 11.02 -5.20 -0.14
C LEU A 132 12.21 -4.59 -0.88
N ILE A 133 12.01 -4.12 -2.11
CA ILE A 133 13.08 -3.50 -2.91
C ILE A 133 13.50 -2.13 -2.38
N CYS A 134 12.52 -1.35 -1.93
CA CYS A 134 12.74 0.04 -1.50
C CYS A 134 13.03 0.17 0.00
N GLY A 135 12.88 -0.91 0.77
CA GLY A 135 13.04 -0.87 2.23
C GLY A 135 11.86 -0.21 2.95
N CYS A 136 10.69 -0.12 2.31
CA CYS A 136 9.47 0.36 2.97
C CYS A 136 9.03 -0.66 4.02
N GLY A 137 8.97 -0.25 5.28
CA GLY A 137 8.67 -1.16 6.39
C GLY A 137 7.18 -1.46 6.57
N ILE A 138 6.28 -0.74 5.87
CA ILE A 138 4.83 -0.76 6.11
C ILE A 138 4.06 -0.92 4.80
N PHE A 139 3.05 -1.80 4.84
CA PHE A 139 2.03 -1.93 3.81
C PHE A 139 0.64 -1.79 4.42
N LEU A 140 -0.16 -0.85 3.92
CA LEU A 140 -1.52 -0.56 4.35
C LEU A 140 -2.51 -1.29 3.44
N SER A 141 -3.19 -2.30 3.99
CA SER A 141 -4.14 -3.13 3.25
C SER A 141 -5.21 -3.68 4.19
N ASP A 142 -6.46 -3.68 3.73
CA ASP A 142 -7.58 -4.34 4.42
C ASP A 142 -7.79 -5.78 3.94
N ASP A 143 -7.06 -6.25 2.92
CA ASP A 143 -7.18 -7.60 2.37
C ASP A 143 -6.46 -8.65 3.25
N GLY A 144 -7.12 -9.80 3.43
CA GLY A 144 -6.56 -10.93 4.17
C GLY A 144 -5.31 -11.54 3.54
N ASP A 145 -5.21 -11.53 2.20
CA ASP A 145 -4.05 -12.05 1.47
C ASP A 145 -2.77 -11.26 1.77
N SER A 146 -2.90 -9.98 2.10
CA SER A 146 -1.77 -9.15 2.54
C SER A 146 -1.13 -9.63 3.85
N LYS A 147 -1.93 -10.15 4.79
CA LYS A 147 -1.41 -10.78 6.01
C LYS A 147 -0.73 -12.13 5.72
N VAL A 148 -1.25 -12.90 4.76
CA VAL A 148 -0.59 -14.14 4.31
C VAL A 148 0.75 -13.80 3.68
N LEU A 149 0.84 -12.78 2.83
CA LEU A 149 2.11 -12.29 2.26
C LEU A 149 3.11 -11.87 3.33
N GLN A 150 2.68 -11.15 4.37
CA GLN A 150 3.55 -10.79 5.50
C GLN A 150 4.19 -12.03 6.14
N ASN A 151 3.40 -13.09 6.37
CA ASN A 151 3.91 -14.33 6.94
C ASN A 151 4.89 -15.05 5.99
N LEU A 152 4.55 -15.13 4.69
CA LEU A 152 5.43 -15.72 3.67
C LEU A 152 6.79 -15.00 3.59
N ILE A 153 6.80 -13.67 3.66
CA ILE A 153 8.04 -12.88 3.67
C ILE A 153 8.90 -13.23 4.88
N LYS A 154 8.27 -13.29 6.05
CA LYS A 154 8.95 -13.62 7.32
C LYS A 154 9.51 -15.04 7.30
N ASP A 155 8.71 -16.01 6.88
CA ASP A 155 9.09 -17.42 6.85
C ASP A 155 10.25 -17.69 5.87
N LYS A 156 10.31 -16.92 4.78
CA LYS A 156 11.37 -17.01 3.76
C LYS A 156 12.56 -16.10 4.04
N ALA A 157 12.55 -15.33 5.12
CA ALA A 157 13.57 -14.35 5.47
C ALA A 157 13.88 -13.36 4.32
N LEU A 158 12.86 -12.94 3.54
CA LEU A 158 13.02 -12.03 2.41
C LEU A 158 13.18 -10.57 2.85
N GLY A 159 12.78 -10.23 4.06
CA GLY A 159 12.82 -8.88 4.61
C GLY A 159 11.80 -8.70 5.73
N ASN A 160 11.50 -7.44 6.05
CA ASN A 160 10.53 -7.10 7.08
C ASN A 160 9.53 -6.08 6.53
N VAL A 161 8.30 -6.52 6.31
CA VAL A 161 7.16 -5.68 5.93
C VAL A 161 6.02 -5.95 6.91
N SER A 162 5.60 -4.92 7.63
CA SER A 162 4.45 -5.01 8.53
C SER A 162 3.18 -4.57 7.79
N VAL A 163 2.17 -5.42 7.77
CA VAL A 163 0.88 -5.11 7.18
C VAL A 163 -0.08 -4.60 8.25
N TYR A 164 -0.69 -3.44 7.99
CA TYR A 164 -1.71 -2.87 8.87
C TYR A 164 -3.01 -2.64 8.11
N ASN A 165 -4.11 -3.13 8.67
CA ASN A 165 -5.44 -2.69 8.26
C ASN A 165 -5.78 -1.33 8.92
N ARG A 166 -6.88 -0.71 8.51
CA ARG A 166 -7.29 0.62 9.01
C ARG A 166 -7.42 0.66 10.54
N LYS A 167 -7.98 -0.37 11.14
CA LYS A 167 -8.14 -0.45 12.60
C LYS A 167 -6.78 -0.54 13.29
N GLU A 168 -5.90 -1.40 12.79
CA GLU A 168 -4.55 -1.56 13.32
C GLU A 168 -3.72 -0.27 13.17
N LEU A 169 -3.85 0.45 12.05
CA LEU A 169 -3.19 1.74 11.84
C LEU A 169 -3.65 2.77 12.89
N VAL A 170 -4.96 2.87 13.12
CA VAL A 170 -5.53 3.76 14.15
C VAL A 170 -5.05 3.34 15.54
N ASP A 171 -4.99 2.04 15.85
CA ASP A 171 -4.52 1.53 17.13
C ASP A 171 -3.02 1.81 17.35
N VAL A 172 -2.19 1.71 16.31
CA VAL A 172 -0.76 2.07 16.37
C VAL A 172 -0.61 3.57 16.62
N HIS A 173 -1.34 4.39 15.88
CA HIS A 173 -1.33 5.85 16.06
C HIS A 173 -1.74 6.24 17.49
N LEU A 174 -2.73 5.57 18.06
CA LEU A 174 -3.17 5.78 19.45
C LEU A 174 -2.10 5.45 20.50
N LYS A 175 -1.33 4.39 20.26
CA LYS A 175 -0.30 3.93 21.20
C LYS A 175 0.91 4.86 21.25
N GLN A 176 1.14 5.67 20.23
CA GLN A 176 2.20 6.68 20.23
C GLN A 176 1.92 7.88 21.14
N GLY A 177 0.72 8.00 21.71
CA GLY A 177 0.54 8.65 23.02
C GLY A 177 0.08 10.10 23.03
N GLN A 178 0.05 10.89 21.96
CA GLN A 178 -0.43 12.27 21.99
C GLN A 178 -1.14 12.67 20.69
N THR A 179 -2.26 12.03 20.42
CA THR A 179 -3.05 12.43 19.27
C THR A 179 -4.01 13.57 19.59
N LYS A 180 -4.04 14.57 18.71
CA LYS A 180 -5.07 15.64 18.72
C LYS A 180 -6.40 15.21 18.09
N ILE A 181 -6.44 13.96 17.55
CA ILE A 181 -7.62 13.48 16.80
C ILE A 181 -8.73 13.05 17.75
N PRO A 182 -9.95 13.58 17.60
CA PRO A 182 -11.10 13.20 18.38
C PRO A 182 -11.44 11.71 18.26
N ARG A 183 -11.86 11.07 19.38
CA ARG A 183 -12.22 9.64 19.41
C ARG A 183 -13.26 9.26 18.34
N LYS A 184 -14.23 10.12 18.07
CA LYS A 184 -15.29 9.90 17.09
C LYS A 184 -14.72 9.76 15.65
N GLU A 185 -13.79 10.63 15.28
CA GLU A 185 -13.17 10.63 13.95
C GLU A 185 -12.33 9.39 13.74
N ARG A 186 -11.54 8.98 14.75
CA ARG A 186 -10.78 7.73 14.73
C ARG A 186 -11.67 6.50 14.54
N HIS A 187 -12.86 6.52 15.17
CA HIS A 187 -13.84 5.46 15.00
C HIS A 187 -14.35 5.36 13.56
N PHE A 188 -14.57 6.49 12.88
CA PHE A 188 -14.99 6.48 11.47
C PHE A 188 -13.93 5.88 10.54
N LEU A 189 -12.65 6.16 10.76
CA LEU A 189 -11.59 5.56 9.96
C LEU A 189 -11.47 4.05 10.19
N ALA A 190 -11.64 3.59 11.42
CA ALA A 190 -11.50 2.18 11.79
C ALA A 190 -12.70 1.31 11.35
N HIS A 191 -13.89 1.90 11.17
CA HIS A 191 -15.16 1.19 11.04
C HIS A 191 -16.06 1.72 9.91
N SER A 192 -15.50 2.32 8.86
CA SER A 192 -16.29 2.59 7.66
C SER A 192 -16.89 1.25 7.19
N LYS A 193 -18.20 1.22 6.98
CA LYS A 193 -18.92 -0.02 6.61
C LYS A 193 -18.41 -0.51 5.27
N SER A 194 -17.94 -1.75 5.25
CA SER A 194 -17.90 -2.58 4.05
C SER A 194 -19.31 -2.79 3.49
#